data_fd94a3ea8d1ff7b6712b5caf50263536
#
_entry.id   fd94a3ea8d1ff7b6712b5caf50263536
#
_cell.length_a   1.000
_cell.length_b   1.000
_cell.length_c   1.000
_cell.angle_alpha   90.00
_cell.angle_beta   90.00
_cell.angle_gamma   90.00
#
_symmetry.space_group_name_H-M   'P 1'
#
loop_
_entity.id
_entity.type
_entity.pdbx_description
1 polymer ?
#
loop_
_entity_poly.entity_id
_entity_poly.type
_entity_poly.pdbx_seq_one_letter_code
_entity_poly.pdbx_strand_id
1 'polypeptide(L)'
;MAQDPPKLEPEVHKPPPSDAPLPQLAVPAERRPNRKTNGKGVQTEETRICVVMVGLPARGKSLIASKVVRYLGWLSIPAKTFNVGQYRRTNTPTPTADFFDTSNAEGERLRKAAAEAAVNDMIQWFDDGQGIIAILDATNSTKARRRWIQNRCEAAGIETMFVESKCDDEDLIMSNIKEVKTTSPDYKGQDPELAAQDFRNRIRHYEKVYETMDEDEADLTYCKLIDVGHQVIINRLKDYLQSRVVYYLMNLHIKPRAIWLSRHGESNFNLEGKIGGDADISERGELYARKLPELVRESAGDMQLTVWTSTLKRTIQTARFLPFEKLSWKALDELDSGVCDGLTYGEIEAQYPADFKARDEDKYNYRYLGGESYRDVVIRLEPIIMELERSENILIVTHQAVLRCIYAYFMGSSQQQSPWMEVPLHTLIKLTPRAYGTVEERWYAKIPAVSTWRGKGSSAKHQEMQTPEPEGSHEVRTPELVGKGNKDGMLGVKEGLGLGLTVEGEAKV
;
A
#
# COMPACT_ATOMS: atom_id res chain seq x y z
N MET A 1 4.00 -38.79 65.10
CA MET A 1 4.66 -37.48 65.24
C MET A 1 5.36 -37.20 63.91
N ALA A 2 4.70 -36.48 63.03
CA ALA A 2 5.27 -36.05 61.75
C ALA A 2 5.83 -34.64 61.95
N GLN A 3 7.09 -34.44 61.63
CA GLN A 3 7.79 -33.15 61.70
C GLN A 3 7.49 -32.37 60.41
N ASP A 4 7.07 -31.13 60.54
CA ASP A 4 6.86 -30.18 59.47
C ASP A 4 8.20 -29.76 58.82
N PRO A 5 8.25 -29.53 57.50
CA PRO A 5 9.46 -29.04 56.82
C PRO A 5 9.69 -27.52 57.13
N PRO A 6 10.95 -27.07 57.10
CA PRO A 6 11.31 -25.69 57.42
C PRO A 6 10.83 -24.72 56.37
N LYS A 7 10.25 -23.60 56.81
CA LYS A 7 9.88 -22.45 55.97
C LYS A 7 11.15 -21.74 55.50
N LEU A 8 11.36 -21.70 54.17
CA LEU A 8 12.34 -20.82 53.53
C LEU A 8 11.79 -19.39 53.47
N GLU A 9 12.43 -18.47 54.13
CA GLU A 9 12.19 -17.03 53.94
C GLU A 9 12.83 -16.56 52.64
N PRO A 10 12.20 -15.64 51.89
CA PRO A 10 12.77 -15.12 50.65
C PRO A 10 13.97 -14.19 50.93
N GLU A 11 15.13 -14.51 50.39
CA GLU A 11 16.29 -13.62 50.39
C GLU A 11 15.95 -12.34 49.60
N VAL A 12 15.95 -11.22 50.28
CA VAL A 12 15.83 -9.90 49.68
C VAL A 12 17.18 -9.51 49.08
N HIS A 13 17.33 -9.67 47.77
CA HIS A 13 18.49 -9.13 47.04
C HIS A 13 18.49 -7.60 47.11
N LYS A 14 19.46 -7.04 47.81
CA LYS A 14 19.78 -5.63 47.78
C LYS A 14 20.38 -5.30 46.42
N PRO A 15 19.94 -4.22 45.71
CA PRO A 15 20.61 -3.80 44.51
C PRO A 15 22.04 -3.32 44.80
N PRO A 16 22.99 -3.55 43.84
CA PRO A 16 24.37 -3.07 44.02
C PRO A 16 24.45 -1.54 44.05
N PRO A 17 25.44 -0.96 44.71
CA PRO A 17 25.60 0.49 44.79
C PRO A 17 25.85 1.13 43.41
N SER A 18 25.23 2.29 43.17
CA SER A 18 25.09 2.97 41.86
C SER A 18 26.35 3.62 41.28
N ASP A 19 27.56 3.43 41.88
CA ASP A 19 28.76 4.17 41.52
C ASP A 19 29.91 3.33 40.93
N ALA A 20 29.66 2.13 40.43
CA ALA A 20 30.69 1.38 39.72
C ALA A 20 30.63 1.73 38.21
N PRO A 21 31.74 2.21 37.59
CA PRO A 21 31.75 2.45 36.15
C PRO A 21 31.61 1.11 35.41
N LEU A 22 30.63 1.07 34.49
CA LEU A 22 30.43 -0.07 33.60
C LEU A 22 31.72 -0.32 32.81
N PRO A 23 32.18 -1.57 32.63
CA PRO A 23 33.35 -1.89 31.83
C PRO A 23 33.11 -1.42 30.38
N GLN A 24 33.96 -0.49 29.90
CA GLN A 24 33.98 -0.09 28.49
C GLN A 24 34.46 -1.28 27.66
N LEU A 25 33.52 -1.98 27.00
CA LEU A 25 33.87 -2.88 25.91
C LEU A 25 34.48 -2.03 24.79
N ALA A 26 35.79 -2.16 24.61
CA ALA A 26 36.49 -1.60 23.46
C ALA A 26 36.00 -2.28 22.19
N VAL A 27 35.08 -1.63 21.47
CA VAL A 27 34.67 -2.01 20.12
C VAL A 27 35.77 -1.51 19.19
N PRO A 28 36.34 -2.36 18.30
CA PRO A 28 37.31 -1.92 17.29
C PRO A 28 36.72 -0.78 16.47
N ALA A 29 37.51 0.23 16.20
CA ALA A 29 37.13 1.40 15.40
C ALA A 29 37.02 1.04 13.91
N GLU A 30 36.03 0.22 13.56
CA GLU A 30 35.54 0.12 12.20
C GLU A 30 34.62 1.30 11.92
N ARG A 31 34.87 1.96 10.79
CA ARG A 31 34.26 3.18 10.34
C ARG A 31 32.74 3.18 10.58
N ARG A 32 32.28 3.93 11.57
CA ARG A 32 30.87 4.26 11.71
C ARG A 32 30.51 5.23 10.59
N PRO A 33 29.55 4.92 9.72
CA PRO A 33 29.05 5.89 8.78
C PRO A 33 28.50 7.11 9.54
N ASN A 34 28.76 8.31 9.04
CA ASN A 34 28.34 9.57 9.63
C ASN A 34 26.78 9.62 9.66
N ARG A 35 26.19 9.39 10.83
CA ARG A 35 24.74 9.50 11.03
C ARG A 35 24.33 10.98 10.95
N LYS A 36 23.85 11.42 9.81
CA LYS A 36 23.10 12.68 9.70
C LYS A 36 21.62 12.40 10.03
N THR A 37 21.20 12.80 11.22
CA THR A 37 19.79 12.87 11.58
C THR A 37 19.17 14.04 10.81
N ASN A 38 18.42 13.75 9.74
CA ASN A 38 17.47 14.72 9.23
C ASN A 38 16.41 14.93 10.32
N GLY A 39 16.18 16.17 10.76
CA GLY A 39 15.35 16.55 11.92
C GLY A 39 13.87 16.13 11.88
N LYS A 40 13.53 15.06 11.16
CA LYS A 40 12.20 14.44 11.05
C LYS A 40 12.07 13.10 11.79
N GLY A 41 13.03 12.74 12.64
CA GLY A 41 12.91 11.57 13.53
C GLY A 41 12.91 10.19 12.85
N VAL A 42 13.17 10.10 11.56
CA VAL A 42 13.40 8.85 10.85
C VAL A 42 14.91 8.62 10.79
N GLN A 43 15.40 7.53 11.38
CA GLN A 43 16.75 7.05 11.11
C GLN A 43 16.75 6.50 9.67
N THR A 44 17.03 7.38 8.72
CA THR A 44 17.43 6.95 7.37
C THR A 44 18.92 6.61 7.47
N GLU A 45 19.24 5.34 7.47
CA GLU A 45 20.57 4.90 7.06
C GLU A 45 20.77 5.46 5.65
N GLU A 46 21.97 5.95 5.34
CA GLU A 46 22.31 6.47 3.99
C GLU A 46 22.38 5.33 2.95
N THR A 47 21.77 4.19 3.24
CA THR A 47 21.82 2.99 2.42
C THR A 47 20.89 3.16 1.22
N ARG A 48 21.45 3.12 0.02
CA ARG A 48 20.74 3.08 -1.25
C ARG A 48 20.55 1.62 -1.65
N ILE A 49 19.33 1.19 -1.90
CA ILE A 49 19.01 -0.21 -2.20
C ILE A 49 18.38 -0.34 -3.58
N CYS A 50 18.95 -1.20 -4.42
CA CYS A 50 18.33 -1.67 -5.65
C CYS A 50 17.70 -3.04 -5.43
N VAL A 51 16.36 -3.11 -5.44
CA VAL A 51 15.60 -4.37 -5.46
C VAL A 51 15.49 -4.83 -6.91
N VAL A 52 16.11 -5.96 -7.23
CA VAL A 52 16.16 -6.51 -8.58
C VAL A 52 15.15 -7.64 -8.71
N MET A 53 14.11 -7.45 -9.52
CA MET A 53 13.12 -8.49 -9.76
C MET A 53 13.71 -9.58 -10.67
N VAL A 54 13.47 -10.84 -10.32
CA VAL A 54 13.92 -12.04 -11.05
C VAL A 54 12.75 -12.97 -11.32
N GLY A 55 12.74 -13.64 -12.48
CA GLY A 55 11.72 -14.66 -12.78
C GLY A 55 11.15 -14.55 -14.20
N LEU A 56 10.46 -15.59 -14.63
CA LEU A 56 9.83 -15.69 -15.95
C LEU A 56 8.70 -14.66 -16.15
N PRO A 57 8.32 -14.33 -17.39
CA PRO A 57 7.13 -13.51 -17.65
C PRO A 57 5.86 -14.14 -17.04
N ALA A 58 4.82 -13.33 -16.77
CA ALA A 58 3.57 -13.74 -16.13
C ALA A 58 3.68 -14.33 -14.70
N ARG A 59 4.79 -14.12 -14.02
CA ARG A 59 4.99 -14.55 -12.61
C ARG A 59 4.76 -13.42 -11.59
N GLY A 60 3.98 -12.41 -11.92
CA GLY A 60 3.55 -11.35 -10.98
C GLY A 60 4.62 -10.31 -10.62
N LYS A 61 5.83 -10.32 -11.21
CA LYS A 61 6.94 -9.39 -10.85
C LYS A 61 6.55 -7.92 -10.83
N SER A 62 5.93 -7.42 -11.89
CA SER A 62 5.54 -6.01 -11.98
C SER A 62 4.45 -5.63 -10.99
N LEU A 63 3.54 -6.56 -10.67
CA LEU A 63 2.55 -6.40 -9.60
C LEU A 63 3.23 -6.30 -8.24
N ILE A 64 4.18 -7.20 -7.94
CA ILE A 64 4.97 -7.18 -6.72
C ILE A 64 5.74 -5.86 -6.63
N ALA A 65 6.44 -5.44 -7.68
CA ALA A 65 7.18 -4.18 -7.74
C ALA A 65 6.29 -2.97 -7.43
N SER A 66 5.12 -2.89 -8.07
CA SER A 66 4.14 -1.83 -7.86
C SER A 66 3.61 -1.79 -6.41
N LYS A 67 3.30 -2.96 -5.85
CA LYS A 67 2.83 -3.09 -4.47
C LYS A 67 3.91 -2.70 -3.45
N VAL A 68 5.16 -3.09 -3.67
CA VAL A 68 6.30 -2.72 -2.80
C VAL A 68 6.52 -1.20 -2.82
N VAL A 69 6.53 -0.56 -4.00
CA VAL A 69 6.65 0.91 -4.09
C VAL A 69 5.51 1.61 -3.36
N ARG A 70 4.28 1.12 -3.53
CA ARG A 70 3.10 1.65 -2.82
C ARG A 70 3.26 1.57 -1.30
N TYR A 71 3.69 0.42 -0.80
CA TYR A 71 3.93 0.21 0.64
C TYR A 71 5.03 1.13 1.18
N LEU A 72 6.16 1.21 0.49
CA LEU A 72 7.26 2.08 0.89
C LEU A 72 6.87 3.56 0.85
N GLY A 73 6.18 3.99 -0.21
CA GLY A 73 5.66 5.35 -0.32
C GLY A 73 4.66 5.70 0.78
N TRP A 74 3.81 4.74 1.17
CA TRP A 74 2.87 4.90 2.29
C TRP A 74 3.61 5.09 3.63
N LEU A 75 4.76 4.45 3.82
CA LEU A 75 5.65 4.65 4.96
C LEU A 75 6.53 5.91 4.85
N SER A 76 6.32 6.74 3.82
CA SER A 76 7.16 7.90 3.52
C SER A 76 8.62 7.56 3.20
N ILE A 77 8.88 6.35 2.69
CA ILE A 77 10.18 5.92 2.17
C ILE A 77 10.19 6.17 0.66
N PRO A 78 11.02 7.09 0.14
CA PRO A 78 11.10 7.37 -1.29
C PRO A 78 11.53 6.14 -2.09
N ALA A 79 10.63 5.63 -2.94
CA ALA A 79 10.87 4.46 -3.77
C ALA A 79 10.35 4.66 -5.20
N LYS A 80 11.03 4.05 -6.19
CA LYS A 80 10.66 4.17 -7.62
C LYS A 80 10.93 2.87 -8.37
N THR A 81 10.04 2.52 -9.31
CA THR A 81 10.25 1.40 -10.24
C THR A 81 10.90 1.87 -11.53
N PHE A 82 11.94 1.16 -11.95
CA PHE A 82 12.61 1.27 -13.25
C PHE A 82 12.28 0.02 -14.06
N ASN A 83 11.27 0.11 -14.94
CA ASN A 83 10.80 -1.02 -15.73
C ASN A 83 11.52 -1.07 -17.06
N VAL A 84 12.42 -2.03 -17.24
CA VAL A 84 13.24 -2.20 -18.46
C VAL A 84 12.39 -2.34 -19.73
N GLY A 85 11.18 -2.87 -19.62
CA GLY A 85 10.23 -2.94 -20.72
C GLY A 85 9.80 -1.56 -21.25
N GLN A 86 9.76 -0.53 -20.40
CA GLN A 86 9.47 0.84 -20.85
C GLN A 86 10.59 1.39 -21.71
N TYR A 87 11.85 1.23 -21.29
CA TYR A 87 13.04 1.66 -22.07
C TYR A 87 13.14 0.92 -23.40
N ARG A 88 12.81 -0.38 -23.43
CA ARG A 88 12.74 -1.15 -24.67
C ARG A 88 11.69 -0.58 -25.63
N ARG A 89 10.49 -0.28 -25.13
CA ARG A 89 9.37 0.23 -25.96
C ARG A 89 9.66 1.57 -26.62
N THR A 90 10.51 2.39 -26.05
CA THR A 90 10.96 3.65 -26.66
C THR A 90 11.63 3.39 -28.01
N ASN A 91 12.39 2.28 -28.15
CA ASN A 91 13.15 1.95 -29.35
C ASN A 91 12.49 0.85 -30.22
N THR A 92 11.61 0.03 -29.61
CA THR A 92 10.95 -1.10 -30.30
C THR A 92 9.51 -1.24 -29.76
N PRO A 93 8.52 -0.55 -30.35
CA PRO A 93 7.19 -0.42 -29.79
C PRO A 93 6.41 -1.73 -29.66
N THR A 94 6.43 -2.58 -30.69
CA THR A 94 5.63 -3.82 -30.79
C THR A 94 6.44 -5.00 -31.28
N PRO A 95 7.32 -5.58 -30.44
CA PRO A 95 8.08 -6.75 -30.84
C PRO A 95 7.21 -8.01 -30.81
N THR A 96 7.42 -8.91 -31.79
CA THR A 96 6.90 -10.29 -31.75
C THR A 96 7.70 -11.15 -30.76
N ALA A 97 7.20 -12.37 -30.46
CA ALA A 97 7.91 -13.31 -29.58
C ALA A 97 9.36 -13.59 -30.05
N ASP A 98 9.61 -13.61 -31.36
CA ASP A 98 10.94 -13.86 -31.94
C ASP A 98 11.99 -12.81 -31.53
N PHE A 99 11.57 -11.60 -31.20
CA PHE A 99 12.47 -10.59 -30.61
C PHE A 99 13.10 -11.06 -29.29
N PHE A 100 12.43 -11.95 -28.59
CA PHE A 100 12.88 -12.49 -27.29
C PHE A 100 13.63 -13.81 -27.44
N ASP A 101 13.74 -14.36 -28.64
CA ASP A 101 14.57 -15.54 -28.89
C ASP A 101 16.04 -15.25 -28.58
N THR A 102 16.71 -16.22 -27.98
CA THR A 102 18.15 -16.12 -27.62
C THR A 102 19.05 -16.18 -28.85
N SER A 103 18.59 -16.74 -29.95
CA SER A 103 19.30 -16.74 -31.24
C SER A 103 19.22 -15.42 -32.00
N ASN A 104 18.30 -14.52 -31.59
CA ASN A 104 18.15 -13.20 -32.21
C ASN A 104 19.18 -12.21 -31.64
N ALA A 105 20.33 -12.09 -32.29
CA ALA A 105 21.43 -11.23 -31.85
C ALA A 105 21.04 -9.74 -31.76
N GLU A 106 20.22 -9.23 -32.73
CA GLU A 106 19.76 -7.84 -32.69
C GLU A 106 18.76 -7.62 -31.55
N GLY A 107 17.83 -8.55 -31.32
CA GLY A 107 16.93 -8.54 -30.18
C GLY A 107 17.71 -8.56 -28.84
N GLU A 108 18.76 -9.36 -28.74
CA GLU A 108 19.63 -9.39 -27.56
C GLU A 108 20.34 -8.06 -27.34
N ARG A 109 20.93 -7.47 -28.37
CA ARG A 109 21.60 -6.16 -28.33
C ARG A 109 20.64 -5.07 -27.79
N LEU A 110 19.42 -5.01 -28.34
CA LEU A 110 18.43 -4.00 -27.95
C LEU A 110 17.92 -4.21 -26.51
N ARG A 111 17.72 -5.47 -26.09
CA ARG A 111 17.36 -5.79 -24.70
C ARG A 111 18.47 -5.40 -23.72
N LYS A 112 19.74 -5.60 -24.10
CA LYS A 112 20.89 -5.21 -23.28
C LYS A 112 20.98 -3.69 -23.17
N ALA A 113 20.86 -2.95 -24.28
CA ALA A 113 20.87 -1.49 -24.28
C ALA A 113 19.71 -0.89 -23.44
N ALA A 114 18.49 -1.44 -23.53
CA ALA A 114 17.37 -1.00 -22.71
C ALA A 114 17.61 -1.19 -21.21
N ALA A 115 18.29 -2.26 -20.84
CA ALA A 115 18.60 -2.51 -19.45
C ALA A 115 19.77 -1.65 -18.94
N GLU A 116 20.76 -1.35 -19.78
CA GLU A 116 21.83 -0.40 -19.46
C GLU A 116 21.25 1.00 -19.24
N ALA A 117 20.33 1.44 -20.11
CA ALA A 117 19.65 2.72 -19.95
C ALA A 117 18.86 2.78 -18.62
N ALA A 118 18.09 1.73 -18.29
CA ALA A 118 17.32 1.68 -17.05
C ALA A 118 18.22 1.72 -15.80
N VAL A 119 19.34 1.00 -15.80
CA VAL A 119 20.30 0.99 -14.69
C VAL A 119 21.02 2.34 -14.56
N ASN A 120 21.38 2.98 -15.66
CA ASN A 120 22.01 4.30 -15.63
C ASN A 120 21.05 5.38 -15.10
N ASP A 121 19.78 5.39 -15.55
CA ASP A 121 18.76 6.30 -15.01
C ASP A 121 18.51 6.06 -13.52
N MET A 122 18.52 4.80 -13.09
CA MET A 122 18.39 4.44 -11.68
C MET A 122 19.57 4.98 -10.84
N ILE A 123 20.79 4.81 -11.31
CA ILE A 123 21.99 5.33 -10.63
C ILE A 123 21.92 6.86 -10.54
N GLN A 124 21.57 7.53 -11.66
CA GLN A 124 21.40 8.98 -11.69
C GLN A 124 20.33 9.45 -10.69
N TRP A 125 19.19 8.75 -10.61
CA TRP A 125 18.12 9.06 -9.65
C TRP A 125 18.59 8.98 -8.20
N PHE A 126 19.45 8.01 -7.87
CA PHE A 126 20.07 7.94 -6.55
C PHE A 126 21.08 9.07 -6.32
N ASP A 127 21.90 9.40 -7.32
CA ASP A 127 22.91 10.46 -7.22
C ASP A 127 22.29 11.86 -7.08
N ASP A 128 21.13 12.06 -7.70
CA ASP A 128 20.31 13.27 -7.53
C ASP A 128 19.64 13.34 -6.15
N GLY A 129 19.82 12.35 -5.28
CA GLY A 129 19.24 12.31 -3.93
C GLY A 129 17.71 12.15 -3.92
N GLN A 130 17.11 11.66 -5.01
CA GLN A 130 15.66 11.59 -5.15
C GLN A 130 15.02 10.41 -4.39
N GLY A 131 15.81 9.41 -3.98
CA GLY A 131 15.24 8.27 -3.28
C GLY A 131 16.19 7.34 -2.55
N ILE A 132 15.62 6.34 -1.91
CA ILE A 132 16.30 5.39 -1.04
C ILE A 132 16.23 3.97 -1.60
N ILE A 133 15.09 3.57 -2.20
CA ILE A 133 14.88 2.22 -2.74
C ILE A 133 14.45 2.33 -4.21
N ALA A 134 15.22 1.72 -5.10
CA ALA A 134 14.85 1.53 -6.50
C ALA A 134 14.44 0.08 -6.75
N ILE A 135 13.43 -0.15 -7.61
CA ILE A 135 13.03 -1.48 -8.04
C ILE A 135 13.30 -1.63 -9.52
N LEU A 136 14.26 -2.48 -9.88
CA LEU A 136 14.58 -2.80 -11.28
C LEU A 136 13.67 -3.93 -11.76
N ASP A 137 12.61 -3.60 -12.47
CA ASP A 137 11.59 -4.54 -12.93
C ASP A 137 11.92 -5.06 -14.34
N ALA A 138 12.43 -6.29 -14.37
CA ALA A 138 12.71 -7.07 -15.57
C ALA A 138 12.68 -8.57 -15.26
N THR A 139 12.95 -9.42 -16.25
CA THR A 139 13.08 -10.89 -16.03
C THR A 139 14.36 -11.27 -15.31
N ASN A 140 15.48 -10.63 -15.60
CA ASN A 140 16.81 -10.86 -15.05
C ASN A 140 17.15 -12.36 -14.93
N SER A 141 16.87 -13.09 -16.01
CA SER A 141 16.73 -14.56 -16.03
C SER A 141 18.04 -15.33 -15.92
N THR A 142 19.20 -14.72 -16.14
CA THR A 142 20.48 -15.40 -16.10
C THR A 142 21.39 -14.93 -14.97
N LYS A 143 22.23 -15.85 -14.42
CA LYS A 143 23.23 -15.52 -13.39
C LYS A 143 24.19 -14.43 -13.87
N ALA A 144 24.64 -14.50 -15.13
CA ALA A 144 25.51 -13.49 -15.73
C ALA A 144 24.86 -12.08 -15.72
N ARG A 145 23.54 -12.00 -16.01
CA ARG A 145 22.80 -10.74 -15.98
C ARG A 145 22.68 -10.19 -14.57
N ARG A 146 22.38 -11.01 -13.57
CA ARG A 146 22.27 -10.62 -12.16
C ARG A 146 23.62 -10.15 -11.63
N ARG A 147 24.70 -10.85 -11.95
CA ARG A 147 26.05 -10.46 -11.55
C ARG A 147 26.49 -9.13 -12.19
N TRP A 148 26.13 -8.89 -13.46
CA TRP A 148 26.37 -7.60 -14.10
C TRP A 148 25.65 -6.45 -13.39
N ILE A 149 24.38 -6.63 -13.01
CA ILE A 149 23.61 -5.61 -12.25
C ILE A 149 24.29 -5.35 -10.90
N GLN A 150 24.64 -6.41 -10.16
CA GLN A 150 25.34 -6.30 -8.88
C GLN A 150 26.60 -5.44 -9.02
N ASN A 151 27.49 -5.79 -9.95
CA ASN A 151 28.76 -5.07 -10.14
C ASN A 151 28.54 -3.59 -10.48
N ARG A 152 27.51 -3.29 -11.30
CA ARG A 152 27.14 -1.89 -11.62
C ARG A 152 26.64 -1.12 -10.40
N CYS A 153 25.83 -1.73 -9.57
CA CYS A 153 25.32 -1.13 -8.34
C CYS A 153 26.44 -0.94 -7.31
N GLU A 154 27.27 -1.96 -7.08
CA GLU A 154 28.40 -1.89 -6.16
C GLU A 154 29.40 -0.77 -6.54
N ALA A 155 29.70 -0.62 -7.84
CA ALA A 155 30.56 0.47 -8.33
C ALA A 155 29.98 1.87 -8.05
N ALA A 156 28.64 1.98 -7.91
CA ALA A 156 27.93 3.21 -7.57
C ALA A 156 27.61 3.35 -6.05
N GLY A 157 28.09 2.43 -5.21
CA GLY A 157 27.80 2.43 -3.77
C GLY A 157 26.34 2.11 -3.43
N ILE A 158 25.67 1.33 -4.28
CA ILE A 158 24.26 0.91 -4.13
C ILE A 158 24.24 -0.57 -3.75
N GLU A 159 23.54 -0.92 -2.66
CA GLU A 159 23.31 -2.31 -2.28
C GLU A 159 22.27 -2.96 -3.18
N THR A 160 22.45 -4.26 -3.47
CA THR A 160 21.49 -5.04 -4.25
C THR A 160 20.79 -6.07 -3.39
N MET A 161 19.48 -6.22 -3.65
CA MET A 161 18.65 -7.28 -3.12
C MET A 161 17.85 -7.89 -4.26
N PHE A 162 17.99 -9.19 -4.51
CA PHE A 162 17.24 -9.86 -5.57
C PHE A 162 15.93 -10.41 -5.02
N VAL A 163 14.85 -10.26 -5.79
CA VAL A 163 13.53 -10.81 -5.47
C VAL A 163 13.10 -11.70 -6.61
N GLU A 164 13.22 -13.02 -6.40
CA GLU A 164 12.78 -14.00 -7.37
C GLU A 164 11.32 -14.37 -7.13
N SER A 165 10.49 -14.23 -8.17
CA SER A 165 9.11 -14.73 -8.19
C SER A 165 9.05 -15.98 -9.08
N LYS A 166 8.99 -17.13 -8.45
CA LYS A 166 8.83 -18.45 -9.08
C LYS A 166 7.40 -18.94 -8.84
N CYS A 167 6.72 -19.31 -9.91
CA CYS A 167 5.38 -19.88 -9.85
C CYS A 167 5.23 -20.89 -10.97
N ASP A 168 4.81 -22.10 -10.62
CA ASP A 168 4.57 -23.20 -11.53
C ASP A 168 3.07 -23.55 -11.65
N ASP A 169 2.18 -22.80 -10.98
CA ASP A 169 0.72 -22.89 -11.07
C ASP A 169 0.23 -22.39 -12.44
N GLU A 170 -0.15 -23.35 -13.32
CA GLU A 170 -0.59 -23.05 -14.68
C GLU A 170 -1.89 -22.22 -14.75
N ASP A 171 -2.83 -22.41 -13.81
CA ASP A 171 -4.09 -21.66 -13.78
C ASP A 171 -3.82 -20.19 -13.45
N LEU A 172 -2.96 -19.94 -12.48
CA LEU A 172 -2.54 -18.59 -12.13
C LEU A 172 -1.75 -17.93 -13.27
N ILE A 173 -0.83 -18.66 -13.90
CA ILE A 173 -0.08 -18.19 -15.07
C ILE A 173 -1.04 -17.80 -16.20
N MET A 174 -2.04 -18.64 -16.48
CA MET A 174 -3.04 -18.37 -17.50
C MET A 174 -3.92 -17.16 -17.16
N SER A 175 -4.30 -17.01 -15.91
CA SER A 175 -5.01 -15.82 -15.42
C SER A 175 -4.19 -14.56 -15.61
N ASN A 176 -2.92 -14.61 -15.24
CA ASN A 176 -1.97 -13.49 -15.43
C ASN A 176 -1.76 -13.16 -16.92
N ILE A 177 -1.68 -14.16 -17.80
CA ILE A 177 -1.60 -13.95 -19.25
C ILE A 177 -2.86 -13.23 -19.76
N LYS A 178 -4.06 -13.60 -19.30
CA LYS A 178 -5.30 -12.92 -19.66
C LYS A 178 -5.32 -11.46 -19.18
N GLU A 179 -4.87 -11.20 -17.97
CA GLU A 179 -4.77 -9.84 -17.43
C GLU A 179 -3.73 -8.98 -18.19
N VAL A 180 -2.55 -9.53 -18.51
CA VAL A 180 -1.51 -8.86 -19.29
C VAL A 180 -2.00 -8.48 -20.69
N LYS A 181 -2.87 -9.27 -21.33
CA LYS A 181 -3.46 -8.94 -22.65
C LYS A 181 -4.28 -7.66 -22.63
N THR A 182 -5.02 -7.43 -21.56
CA THR A 182 -5.91 -6.26 -21.43
C THR A 182 -5.17 -5.01 -20.97
N THR A 183 -4.03 -5.18 -20.28
CA THR A 183 -3.34 -4.09 -19.57
C THR A 183 -1.96 -3.76 -20.13
N SER A 184 -1.29 -4.70 -20.83
CA SER A 184 0.05 -4.46 -21.36
C SER A 184 0.05 -3.58 -22.62
N PRO A 185 0.89 -2.52 -22.67
CA PRO A 185 1.05 -1.71 -23.88
C PRO A 185 1.53 -2.49 -25.11
N ASP A 186 2.24 -3.63 -24.91
CA ASP A 186 2.78 -4.45 -26.01
C ASP A 186 1.67 -5.13 -26.84
N TYR A 187 0.49 -5.34 -26.28
CA TYR A 187 -0.61 -6.07 -26.91
C TYR A 187 -1.89 -5.22 -27.10
N LYS A 188 -1.81 -3.92 -26.87
CA LYS A 188 -2.95 -3.02 -27.02
C LYS A 188 -3.46 -3.00 -28.47
N GLY A 189 -4.75 -3.36 -28.66
CA GLY A 189 -5.40 -3.39 -29.98
C GLY A 189 -5.15 -4.65 -30.79
N GLN A 190 -4.47 -5.66 -30.26
CA GLN A 190 -4.29 -6.96 -30.89
C GLN A 190 -5.44 -7.92 -30.53
N ASP A 191 -5.65 -8.91 -31.41
CA ASP A 191 -6.58 -10.00 -31.12
C ASP A 191 -6.19 -10.75 -29.83
N PRO A 192 -7.10 -10.99 -28.91
CA PRO A 192 -6.78 -11.57 -27.60
C PRO A 192 -6.17 -12.97 -27.65
N GLU A 193 -6.53 -13.80 -28.64
CA GLU A 193 -6.01 -15.17 -28.74
C GLU A 193 -4.60 -15.17 -29.34
N LEU A 194 -4.38 -14.35 -30.38
CA LEU A 194 -3.06 -14.16 -30.97
C LEU A 194 -2.07 -13.56 -29.97
N ALA A 195 -2.49 -12.56 -29.22
CA ALA A 195 -1.68 -11.96 -28.16
C ALA A 195 -1.29 -12.99 -27.08
N ALA A 196 -2.21 -13.91 -26.73
CA ALA A 196 -1.92 -14.97 -25.78
C ALA A 196 -0.90 -15.97 -26.31
N GLN A 197 -1.06 -16.35 -27.57
CA GLN A 197 -0.14 -17.30 -28.18
C GLN A 197 1.25 -16.71 -28.31
N ASP A 198 1.36 -15.45 -28.74
CA ASP A 198 2.64 -14.72 -28.81
C ASP A 198 3.29 -14.63 -27.41
N PHE A 199 2.50 -14.29 -26.38
CA PHE A 199 3.01 -14.21 -25.02
C PHE A 199 3.50 -15.57 -24.46
N ARG A 200 2.79 -16.68 -24.78
CA ARG A 200 3.26 -18.04 -24.44
C ARG A 200 4.58 -18.38 -25.14
N ASN A 201 4.73 -18.04 -26.42
CA ASN A 201 5.97 -18.24 -27.14
C ASN A 201 7.11 -17.44 -26.51
N ARG A 202 6.85 -16.19 -26.11
CA ARG A 202 7.80 -15.34 -25.38
C ARG A 202 8.22 -16.00 -24.05
N ILE A 203 7.29 -16.61 -23.28
CA ILE A 203 7.64 -17.33 -22.07
C ILE A 203 8.59 -18.48 -22.39
N ARG A 204 8.31 -19.30 -23.41
CA ARG A 204 9.14 -20.43 -23.84
C ARG A 204 10.57 -20.01 -24.24
N HIS A 205 10.74 -18.83 -24.85
CA HIS A 205 12.08 -18.33 -25.16
C HIS A 205 12.87 -18.00 -23.89
N TYR A 206 12.22 -17.43 -22.86
CA TYR A 206 12.87 -17.17 -21.59
C TYR A 206 13.15 -18.45 -20.77
N GLU A 207 12.28 -19.47 -20.83
CA GLU A 207 12.45 -20.75 -20.13
C GLU A 207 13.74 -21.47 -20.55
N LYS A 208 14.14 -21.35 -21.83
CA LYS A 208 15.38 -21.98 -22.34
C LYS A 208 16.65 -21.49 -21.65
N VAL A 209 16.64 -20.26 -21.13
CA VAL A 209 17.81 -19.59 -20.54
C VAL A 209 17.61 -19.17 -19.10
N TYR A 210 16.47 -19.55 -18.50
CA TYR A 210 16.18 -19.17 -17.14
C TYR A 210 16.99 -20.01 -16.15
N GLU A 211 17.75 -19.30 -15.33
CA GLU A 211 18.52 -19.85 -14.22
C GLU A 211 17.92 -19.33 -12.91
N THR A 212 17.30 -20.22 -12.11
CA THR A 212 16.78 -19.87 -10.79
C THR A 212 17.92 -19.48 -9.85
N MET A 213 17.64 -18.66 -8.85
CA MET A 213 18.60 -18.35 -7.80
C MET A 213 18.83 -19.60 -6.94
N ASP A 214 20.08 -19.99 -6.73
CA ASP A 214 20.49 -21.20 -6.04
C ASP A 214 21.79 -21.00 -5.24
N GLU A 215 22.42 -22.10 -4.83
CA GLU A 215 23.63 -22.11 -4.02
C GLU A 215 24.84 -21.44 -4.70
N ASP A 216 24.89 -21.39 -6.04
CA ASP A 216 25.97 -20.72 -6.78
C ASP A 216 25.93 -19.18 -6.60
N GLU A 217 24.80 -18.65 -6.12
CA GLU A 217 24.57 -17.24 -5.82
C GLU A 217 24.39 -16.99 -4.31
N ALA A 218 24.87 -17.91 -3.46
CA ALA A 218 24.75 -17.82 -2.00
C ALA A 218 25.46 -16.58 -1.40
N ASP A 219 26.35 -15.94 -2.13
CA ASP A 219 26.98 -14.67 -1.76
C ASP A 219 26.05 -13.46 -1.94
N LEU A 220 24.98 -13.57 -2.73
CA LEU A 220 24.01 -12.51 -2.99
C LEU A 220 22.96 -12.40 -1.86
N THR A 221 22.43 -11.19 -1.67
CA THR A 221 21.25 -10.98 -0.84
C THR A 221 19.99 -11.21 -1.69
N TYR A 222 19.15 -12.19 -1.31
CA TYR A 222 17.92 -12.45 -2.06
C TYR A 222 16.76 -12.94 -1.20
N CYS A 223 15.57 -12.74 -1.73
CA CYS A 223 14.30 -13.31 -1.28
C CYS A 223 13.66 -14.05 -2.47
N LYS A 224 13.40 -15.34 -2.34
CA LYS A 224 12.75 -16.17 -3.36
C LYS A 224 11.36 -16.52 -2.90
N LEU A 225 10.36 -16.07 -3.66
CA LEU A 225 8.94 -16.34 -3.45
C LEU A 225 8.54 -17.51 -4.37
N ILE A 226 8.11 -18.62 -3.78
CA ILE A 226 7.69 -19.81 -4.50
C ILE A 226 6.18 -19.95 -4.35
N ASP A 227 5.49 -20.18 -5.48
CA ASP A 227 4.06 -20.39 -5.57
C ASP A 227 3.27 -19.37 -4.74
N VAL A 228 3.50 -18.08 -5.08
CA VAL A 228 2.76 -16.94 -4.50
C VAL A 228 2.94 -16.81 -2.97
N GLY A 229 4.10 -17.22 -2.46
CA GLY A 229 4.44 -17.11 -1.04
C GLY A 229 4.08 -18.35 -0.21
N HIS A 230 3.72 -19.48 -0.82
CA HIS A 230 3.63 -20.76 -0.12
C HIS A 230 4.94 -21.14 0.55
N GLN A 231 6.06 -20.83 -0.12
CA GLN A 231 7.38 -20.93 0.46
C GLN A 231 8.18 -19.66 0.18
N VAL A 232 8.92 -19.20 1.18
CA VAL A 232 9.82 -18.05 1.06
C VAL A 232 11.22 -18.48 1.51
N ILE A 233 12.20 -18.29 0.63
CA ILE A 233 13.61 -18.55 0.93
C ILE A 233 14.31 -17.19 1.02
N ILE A 234 15.01 -16.96 2.12
CA ILE A 234 15.70 -15.71 2.42
C ILE A 234 17.20 -15.99 2.55
N ASN A 235 18.03 -15.21 1.88
CA ASN A 235 19.47 -15.31 1.97
C ASN A 235 20.12 -13.95 2.26
N ARG A 236 20.94 -13.89 3.32
CA ARG A 236 21.84 -12.78 3.67
C ARG A 236 21.22 -11.40 3.75
N LEU A 237 20.07 -11.24 4.40
CA LEU A 237 19.56 -9.90 4.72
C LEU A 237 20.55 -9.15 5.61
N LYS A 238 20.86 -7.90 5.27
CA LYS A 238 21.91 -7.12 5.92
C LYS A 238 21.37 -5.93 6.73
N ASP A 239 20.24 -5.35 6.32
CA ASP A 239 19.74 -4.14 6.94
C ASP A 239 18.22 -4.15 7.22
N TYR A 240 17.77 -3.11 7.92
CA TYR A 240 16.39 -2.93 8.32
C TYR A 240 15.44 -2.76 7.13
N LEU A 241 15.84 -2.01 6.09
CA LEU A 241 14.98 -1.73 4.94
C LEU A 241 14.78 -2.99 4.08
N GLN A 242 15.84 -3.78 3.88
CA GLN A 242 15.75 -5.09 3.24
C GLN A 242 14.79 -6.01 4.01
N SER A 243 14.91 -6.04 5.34
CA SER A 243 14.03 -6.84 6.21
C SER A 243 12.57 -6.38 6.10
N ARG A 244 12.30 -5.08 6.00
CA ARG A 244 10.94 -4.55 5.80
C ARG A 244 10.35 -4.94 4.45
N VAL A 245 11.14 -4.88 3.38
CA VAL A 245 10.71 -5.35 2.05
C VAL A 245 10.34 -6.84 2.12
N VAL A 246 11.19 -7.67 2.73
CA VAL A 246 10.90 -9.11 2.90
C VAL A 246 9.65 -9.34 3.74
N TYR A 247 9.51 -8.64 4.87
CA TYR A 247 8.33 -8.75 5.72
C TYR A 247 7.04 -8.44 4.95
N TYR A 248 7.06 -7.40 4.11
CA TYR A 248 5.95 -7.09 3.22
C TYR A 248 5.70 -8.21 2.20
N LEU A 249 6.77 -8.70 1.54
CA LEU A 249 6.67 -9.75 0.54
C LEU A 249 6.08 -11.06 1.09
N MET A 250 6.37 -11.40 2.34
CA MET A 250 5.82 -12.59 3.02
C MET A 250 4.30 -12.49 3.28
N ASN A 251 3.75 -11.28 3.29
CA ASN A 251 2.32 -11.03 3.50
C ASN A 251 1.56 -10.75 2.20
N LEU A 252 2.24 -10.79 1.05
CA LEU A 252 1.58 -10.54 -0.24
C LEU A 252 0.66 -11.68 -0.65
N HIS A 253 -0.61 -11.34 -0.85
CA HIS A 253 -1.57 -12.21 -1.51
C HIS A 253 -1.79 -11.73 -2.96
N ILE A 254 -1.74 -12.65 -3.93
CA ILE A 254 -1.82 -12.30 -5.36
C ILE A 254 -3.20 -12.65 -5.96
N LYS A 255 -4.05 -13.41 -5.24
CA LYS A 255 -5.38 -13.74 -5.72
C LYS A 255 -6.28 -12.49 -5.83
N PRO A 256 -7.21 -12.47 -6.80
CA PRO A 256 -8.20 -11.42 -6.88
C PRO A 256 -9.01 -11.31 -5.59
N ARG A 257 -9.12 -10.10 -5.05
CA ARG A 257 -9.85 -9.81 -3.82
C ARG A 257 -10.44 -8.41 -3.86
N ALA A 258 -11.39 -8.16 -2.97
CA ALA A 258 -11.90 -6.83 -2.75
C ALA A 258 -11.86 -6.47 -1.25
N ILE A 259 -11.80 -5.19 -0.96
CA ILE A 259 -11.81 -4.64 0.40
C ILE A 259 -12.93 -3.60 0.43
N TRP A 260 -13.81 -3.74 1.40
CA TRP A 260 -14.90 -2.80 1.62
C TRP A 260 -14.55 -1.88 2.78
N LEU A 261 -14.84 -0.60 2.62
CA LEU A 261 -14.59 0.44 3.60
C LEU A 261 -15.91 1.15 3.91
N SER A 262 -16.22 1.32 5.18
CA SER A 262 -17.33 2.11 5.65
C SER A 262 -16.90 2.93 6.85
N ARG A 263 -17.31 4.19 6.92
CA ARG A 263 -17.29 4.90 8.20
C ARG A 263 -18.40 4.37 9.09
N HIS A 264 -18.23 4.57 10.41
CA HIS A 264 -19.35 4.41 11.33
C HIS A 264 -20.54 5.26 10.88
N GLY A 265 -21.76 4.87 11.21
CA GLY A 265 -22.96 5.70 11.06
C GLY A 265 -22.77 7.05 11.77
N GLU A 266 -23.49 8.08 11.32
CA GLU A 266 -23.43 9.39 11.96
C GLU A 266 -23.55 9.26 13.47
N SER A 267 -22.68 9.89 14.25
CA SER A 267 -22.70 9.89 15.71
C SER A 267 -23.29 11.18 16.29
N ASN A 268 -23.68 11.16 17.56
CA ASN A 268 -24.14 12.36 18.26
C ASN A 268 -23.06 13.46 18.26
N PHE A 269 -21.79 13.11 18.38
CA PHE A 269 -20.68 14.07 18.25
C PHE A 269 -20.57 14.67 16.85
N ASN A 270 -20.90 13.92 15.79
CA ASN A 270 -20.97 14.50 14.44
C ASN A 270 -22.04 15.58 14.35
N LEU A 271 -23.24 15.36 14.98
CA LEU A 271 -24.31 16.37 15.03
C LEU A 271 -23.89 17.62 15.82
N GLU A 272 -23.12 17.45 16.87
CA GLU A 272 -22.59 18.53 17.70
C GLU A 272 -21.34 19.20 17.11
N GLY A 273 -20.79 18.70 16.02
CA GLY A 273 -19.55 19.19 15.39
C GLY A 273 -18.29 18.90 16.20
N LYS A 274 -18.34 18.00 17.17
CA LYS A 274 -17.23 17.61 18.04
C LYS A 274 -16.36 16.56 17.40
N ILE A 275 -15.05 16.59 17.71
CA ILE A 275 -14.06 15.60 17.27
C ILE A 275 -13.74 14.61 18.41
N GLY A 276 -13.22 13.45 18.05
CA GLY A 276 -12.78 12.42 19.03
C GLY A 276 -13.92 11.71 19.73
N GLY A 277 -13.68 11.38 21.00
CA GLY A 277 -14.62 10.74 21.93
C GLY A 277 -15.15 9.37 21.53
N ASP A 278 -16.05 8.83 22.35
CA ASP A 278 -16.71 7.54 22.12
C ASP A 278 -18.24 7.67 22.20
N ALA A 279 -18.79 8.64 21.44
CA ALA A 279 -20.23 8.88 21.36
C ALA A 279 -20.95 7.76 20.61
N ASP A 280 -22.20 7.52 21.00
CA ASP A 280 -23.12 6.61 20.31
C ASP A 280 -23.50 7.16 18.93
N ILE A 281 -23.98 6.27 18.02
CA ILE A 281 -24.55 6.70 16.74
C ILE A 281 -25.87 7.45 16.94
N SER A 282 -26.16 8.39 16.02
CA SER A 282 -27.43 9.14 15.98
C SER A 282 -28.57 8.27 15.44
N GLU A 283 -29.79 8.80 15.44
CA GLU A 283 -30.93 8.13 14.80
C GLU A 283 -30.68 7.86 13.30
N ARG A 284 -30.05 8.80 12.59
CA ARG A 284 -29.66 8.62 11.18
C ARG A 284 -28.55 7.59 11.03
N GLY A 285 -27.60 7.57 11.99
CA GLY A 285 -26.59 6.53 12.08
C GLY A 285 -27.18 5.13 12.29
N GLU A 286 -28.25 5.03 13.08
CA GLU A 286 -28.98 3.78 13.30
C GLU A 286 -29.68 3.30 12.02
N LEU A 287 -30.30 4.20 11.26
CA LEU A 287 -30.89 3.87 9.96
C LEU A 287 -29.82 3.35 9.00
N TYR A 288 -28.62 3.97 8.98
CA TYR A 288 -27.50 3.49 8.20
C TYR A 288 -27.03 2.09 8.63
N ALA A 289 -26.90 1.84 9.94
CA ALA A 289 -26.51 0.54 10.46
C ALA A 289 -27.47 -0.58 9.99
N ARG A 290 -28.77 -0.28 9.88
CA ARG A 290 -29.81 -1.20 9.36
C ARG A 290 -29.73 -1.38 7.83
N LYS A 291 -29.33 -0.32 7.10
CA LYS A 291 -29.21 -0.34 5.62
C LYS A 291 -27.92 -1.00 5.15
N LEU A 292 -26.84 -0.95 5.94
CA LEU A 292 -25.52 -1.43 5.57
C LEU A 292 -25.50 -2.90 5.10
N PRO A 293 -26.21 -3.86 5.73
CA PRO A 293 -26.26 -5.24 5.23
C PRO A 293 -26.80 -5.38 3.80
N GLU A 294 -27.73 -4.52 3.41
CA GLU A 294 -28.29 -4.50 2.04
C GLU A 294 -27.25 -4.00 1.05
N LEU A 295 -26.57 -2.88 1.33
CA LEU A 295 -25.48 -2.34 0.50
C LEU A 295 -24.33 -3.36 0.34
N VAL A 296 -24.00 -4.06 1.42
CA VAL A 296 -22.97 -5.12 1.37
C VAL A 296 -23.42 -6.26 0.46
N ARG A 297 -24.67 -6.70 0.55
CA ARG A 297 -25.22 -7.76 -0.33
C ARG A 297 -25.22 -7.32 -1.78
N GLU A 298 -25.63 -6.09 -2.08
CA GLU A 298 -25.59 -5.54 -3.44
C GLU A 298 -24.18 -5.51 -4.04
N SER A 299 -23.17 -5.19 -3.20
CA SER A 299 -21.78 -5.01 -3.64
C SER A 299 -20.95 -6.29 -3.65
N ALA A 300 -21.25 -7.24 -2.77
CA ALA A 300 -20.47 -8.47 -2.56
C ALA A 300 -21.18 -9.73 -3.06
N GLY A 301 -22.50 -9.68 -3.30
CA GLY A 301 -23.30 -10.88 -3.63
C GLY A 301 -23.24 -11.89 -2.47
N ASP A 302 -23.00 -13.16 -2.82
CA ASP A 302 -22.92 -14.29 -1.88
C ASP A 302 -21.53 -14.49 -1.25
N MET A 303 -20.59 -13.56 -1.46
CA MET A 303 -19.22 -13.65 -0.90
C MET A 303 -19.26 -13.61 0.62
N GLN A 304 -18.51 -14.51 1.25
CA GLN A 304 -18.27 -14.45 2.70
C GLN A 304 -17.26 -13.35 3.01
N LEU A 305 -17.58 -12.52 4.00
CA LEU A 305 -16.74 -11.43 4.46
C LEU A 305 -16.37 -11.64 5.92
N THR A 306 -15.23 -11.10 6.32
CA THR A 306 -14.93 -10.83 7.74
C THR A 306 -15.05 -9.33 7.97
N VAL A 307 -15.72 -8.94 9.04
CA VAL A 307 -15.94 -7.54 9.39
C VAL A 307 -14.92 -7.11 10.45
N TRP A 308 -14.16 -6.08 10.15
CA TRP A 308 -13.24 -5.47 11.11
C TRP A 308 -13.81 -4.15 11.61
N THR A 309 -13.87 -3.98 12.94
CA THR A 309 -14.28 -2.74 13.58
C THR A 309 -13.14 -2.17 14.40
N SER A 310 -13.22 -0.88 14.73
CA SER A 310 -12.48 -0.34 15.88
C SER A 310 -13.06 -0.84 17.19
N THR A 311 -12.44 -0.48 18.31
CA THR A 311 -12.95 -0.79 19.65
C THR A 311 -14.01 0.22 20.14
N LEU A 312 -14.22 1.32 19.38
CA LEU A 312 -15.15 2.37 19.76
C LEU A 312 -16.60 1.99 19.44
N LYS A 313 -17.53 2.39 20.34
CA LYS A 313 -18.96 2.01 20.30
C LYS A 313 -19.62 2.24 18.94
N ARG A 314 -19.43 3.42 18.34
CA ARG A 314 -20.08 3.80 17.08
C ARG A 314 -19.77 2.86 15.91
N THR A 315 -18.59 2.24 15.87
CA THR A 315 -18.24 1.26 14.82
C THR A 315 -18.89 -0.09 15.09
N ILE A 316 -18.91 -0.52 16.35
CA ILE A 316 -19.54 -1.76 16.78
C ILE A 316 -21.07 -1.67 16.56
N GLN A 317 -21.69 -0.54 16.92
CA GLN A 317 -23.10 -0.29 16.69
C GLN A 317 -23.46 -0.29 15.21
N THR A 318 -22.62 0.30 14.37
CA THR A 318 -22.82 0.32 12.92
C THR A 318 -22.75 -1.08 12.30
N ALA A 319 -21.80 -1.90 12.77
CA ALA A 319 -21.59 -3.25 12.22
C ALA A 319 -22.55 -4.33 12.79
N ARG A 320 -23.37 -3.99 13.80
CA ARG A 320 -24.11 -5.02 14.58
C ARG A 320 -25.08 -5.87 13.78
N PHE A 321 -25.67 -5.33 12.71
CA PHE A 321 -26.65 -6.05 11.88
C PHE A 321 -26.02 -6.86 10.74
N LEU A 322 -24.71 -6.74 10.52
CA LEU A 322 -24.01 -7.52 9.51
C LEU A 322 -23.97 -9.01 9.91
N PRO A 323 -24.32 -9.95 9.03
CA PRO A 323 -24.42 -11.38 9.33
C PRO A 323 -23.07 -12.12 9.30
N PHE A 324 -21.95 -11.39 9.41
CA PHE A 324 -20.59 -11.92 9.28
C PHE A 324 -19.87 -11.94 10.62
N GLU A 325 -18.79 -12.72 10.70
CA GLU A 325 -17.86 -12.68 11.82
C GLU A 325 -17.28 -11.28 12.01
N LYS A 326 -17.15 -10.82 13.26
CA LYS A 326 -16.67 -9.49 13.61
C LYS A 326 -15.43 -9.57 14.47
N LEU A 327 -14.37 -8.88 14.06
CA LEU A 327 -13.12 -8.74 14.81
C LEU A 327 -12.89 -7.27 15.13
N SER A 328 -12.61 -6.97 16.40
CA SER A 328 -12.32 -5.60 16.85
C SER A 328 -10.81 -5.39 16.98
N TRP A 329 -10.32 -4.31 16.37
CA TRP A 329 -8.91 -3.96 16.32
C TRP A 329 -8.68 -2.58 16.95
N LYS A 330 -7.88 -2.51 18.02
CA LYS A 330 -7.49 -1.24 18.64
C LYS A 330 -6.76 -0.32 17.64
N ALA A 331 -5.97 -0.89 16.73
CA ALA A 331 -5.28 -0.13 15.69
C ALA A 331 -6.22 0.58 14.70
N LEU A 332 -7.52 0.22 14.66
CA LEU A 332 -8.54 0.88 13.85
C LEU A 332 -9.28 2.00 14.60
N ASP A 333 -8.97 2.30 15.87
CA ASP A 333 -9.56 3.42 16.59
C ASP A 333 -9.24 4.75 15.90
N GLU A 334 -10.09 5.76 16.09
CA GLU A 334 -9.90 7.09 15.49
C GLU A 334 -8.58 7.71 15.95
N LEU A 335 -8.09 8.67 15.19
CA LEU A 335 -6.96 9.51 15.56
C LEU A 335 -7.23 10.16 16.92
N ASP A 336 -6.33 9.95 17.86
CA ASP A 336 -6.40 10.56 19.19
C ASP A 336 -6.15 12.07 19.06
N SER A 337 -7.16 12.87 19.39
CA SER A 337 -7.07 14.33 19.35
C SER A 337 -6.56 14.96 20.66
N GLY A 338 -6.13 14.14 21.64
CA GLY A 338 -5.52 14.59 22.89
C GLY A 338 -6.36 15.62 23.61
N VAL A 339 -5.78 16.78 23.93
CA VAL A 339 -6.50 17.87 24.66
C VAL A 339 -7.68 18.46 23.87
N CYS A 340 -7.75 18.21 22.56
CA CYS A 340 -8.85 18.65 21.70
C CYS A 340 -10.01 17.65 21.64
N ASP A 341 -9.94 16.55 22.39
CA ASP A 341 -10.99 15.52 22.41
C ASP A 341 -12.30 16.08 22.96
N GLY A 342 -13.40 15.85 22.25
CA GLY A 342 -14.72 16.37 22.63
C GLY A 342 -14.96 17.86 22.35
N LEU A 343 -14.02 18.56 21.72
CA LEU A 343 -14.18 19.96 21.29
C LEU A 343 -14.66 20.06 19.86
N THR A 344 -15.32 21.17 19.55
CA THR A 344 -15.61 21.59 18.17
C THR A 344 -14.40 22.31 17.55
N TYR A 345 -14.32 22.40 16.22
CA TYR A 345 -13.25 23.17 15.58
C TYR A 345 -13.28 24.66 15.95
N GLY A 346 -14.47 25.25 16.24
CA GLY A 346 -14.56 26.63 16.70
C GLY A 346 -13.99 26.82 18.11
N GLU A 347 -14.20 25.87 19.00
CA GLU A 347 -13.62 25.87 20.35
C GLU A 347 -12.10 25.66 20.28
N ILE A 348 -11.61 24.79 19.39
CA ILE A 348 -10.17 24.58 19.17
C ILE A 348 -9.52 25.86 18.64
N GLU A 349 -10.14 26.53 17.64
CA GLU A 349 -9.64 27.79 17.11
C GLU A 349 -9.57 28.89 18.19
N ALA A 350 -10.56 28.95 19.07
CA ALA A 350 -10.62 29.92 20.17
C ALA A 350 -9.63 29.63 21.29
N GLN A 351 -9.48 28.35 21.70
CA GLN A 351 -8.65 27.96 22.84
C GLN A 351 -7.19 27.71 22.45
N TYR A 352 -6.94 27.18 21.21
CA TYR A 352 -5.62 26.78 20.72
C TYR A 352 -5.35 27.35 19.31
N PRO A 353 -5.38 28.69 19.09
CA PRO A 353 -5.29 29.29 17.76
C PRO A 353 -3.99 28.98 17.02
N ALA A 354 -2.87 28.87 17.73
CA ALA A 354 -1.58 28.50 17.13
C ALA A 354 -1.57 27.06 16.61
N ASP A 355 -2.12 26.13 17.40
CA ASP A 355 -2.25 24.71 17.04
C ASP A 355 -3.22 24.52 15.88
N PHE A 356 -4.34 25.25 15.89
CA PHE A 356 -5.33 25.22 14.80
C PHE A 356 -4.68 25.62 13.47
N LYS A 357 -3.87 26.67 13.46
CA LYS A 357 -3.14 27.14 12.26
C LYS A 357 -2.07 26.13 11.85
N ALA A 358 -1.23 25.67 12.78
CA ALA A 358 -0.16 24.71 12.50
C ALA A 358 -0.71 23.39 11.91
N ARG A 359 -1.88 22.94 12.41
CA ARG A 359 -2.59 21.78 11.87
C ARG A 359 -3.02 21.98 10.42
N ASP A 360 -3.54 23.13 10.03
CA ASP A 360 -3.97 23.40 8.66
C ASP A 360 -2.78 23.59 7.69
N GLU A 361 -1.65 24.04 8.17
CA GLU A 361 -0.40 24.16 7.38
C GLU A 361 0.18 22.79 7.02
N ASP A 362 0.29 21.87 7.98
CA ASP A 362 0.82 20.51 7.81
C ASP A 362 0.00 19.48 8.56
N LYS A 363 -1.20 19.19 8.09
CA LYS A 363 -2.15 18.28 8.74
C LYS A 363 -1.65 16.84 8.85
N TYR A 364 -0.72 16.41 8.01
CA TYR A 364 -0.16 15.07 8.04
C TYR A 364 0.82 14.87 9.20
N ASN A 365 1.73 15.83 9.41
CA ASN A 365 2.75 15.73 10.47
C ASN A 365 2.32 16.41 11.78
N TYR A 366 1.31 17.29 11.74
CA TYR A 366 0.81 17.93 12.96
C TYR A 366 0.32 16.89 13.96
N ARG A 367 0.86 16.93 15.17
CA ARG A 367 0.47 16.07 16.30
C ARG A 367 -0.33 16.90 17.30
N TYR A 368 -1.54 16.42 17.64
CA TYR A 368 -2.33 17.00 18.72
C TYR A 368 -1.57 16.89 20.04
N LEU A 369 -1.70 17.90 20.89
CA LEU A 369 -1.07 17.90 22.21
C LEU A 369 -1.66 16.76 23.07
N GLY A 370 -0.80 15.81 23.45
CA GLY A 370 -1.21 14.60 24.16
C GLY A 370 -1.90 13.55 23.28
N GLY A 371 -1.91 13.72 21.96
CA GLY A 371 -2.55 12.83 21.00
C GLY A 371 -1.64 12.38 19.86
N GLU A 372 -2.25 12.09 18.69
CA GLU A 372 -1.62 11.54 17.50
C GLU A 372 -1.57 12.56 16.35
N SER A 373 -0.70 12.29 15.39
CA SER A 373 -0.72 12.83 14.02
C SER A 373 -1.22 11.77 13.04
N TYR A 374 -1.55 12.16 11.79
CA TYR A 374 -1.81 11.19 10.73
C TYR A 374 -0.62 10.24 10.50
N ARG A 375 0.60 10.73 10.67
CA ARG A 375 1.81 9.91 10.58
C ARG A 375 1.83 8.81 11.66
N ASP A 376 1.40 9.11 12.89
CA ASP A 376 1.29 8.11 13.95
C ASP A 376 0.23 7.06 13.63
N VAL A 377 -0.91 7.50 13.08
CA VAL A 377 -1.97 6.60 12.59
C VAL A 377 -1.42 5.66 11.50
N VAL A 378 -0.64 6.17 10.53
CA VAL A 378 0.01 5.34 9.51
C VAL A 378 0.92 4.29 10.15
N ILE A 379 1.74 4.68 11.12
CA ILE A 379 2.67 3.74 11.79
C ILE A 379 1.90 2.63 12.51
N ARG A 380 0.83 2.95 13.27
CA ARG A 380 0.05 1.93 13.98
C ARG A 380 -0.85 1.09 13.07
N LEU A 381 -1.14 1.56 11.86
CA LEU A 381 -1.91 0.81 10.86
C LEU A 381 -1.06 -0.18 10.06
N GLU A 382 0.26 -0.18 10.19
CA GLU A 382 1.11 -1.09 9.42
C GLU A 382 0.74 -2.58 9.59
N PRO A 383 0.54 -3.11 10.81
CA PRO A 383 0.07 -4.49 10.97
C PRO A 383 -1.28 -4.76 10.31
N ILE A 384 -2.18 -3.77 10.33
CA ILE A 384 -3.49 -3.86 9.65
C ILE A 384 -3.31 -3.95 8.13
N ILE A 385 -2.42 -3.15 7.55
CA ILE A 385 -2.10 -3.21 6.11
C ILE A 385 -1.51 -4.57 5.75
N MET A 386 -0.62 -5.13 6.59
CA MET A 386 -0.06 -6.46 6.37
C MET A 386 -1.17 -7.53 6.38
N GLU A 387 -2.06 -7.47 7.34
CA GLU A 387 -3.18 -8.40 7.42
C GLU A 387 -4.15 -8.22 6.24
N LEU A 388 -4.41 -6.98 5.82
CA LEU A 388 -5.20 -6.69 4.61
C LEU A 388 -4.52 -7.20 3.34
N GLU A 389 -3.19 -7.15 3.23
CA GLU A 389 -2.47 -7.70 2.08
C GLU A 389 -2.50 -9.24 2.06
N ARG A 390 -2.70 -9.90 3.19
CA ARG A 390 -2.78 -11.34 3.34
C ARG A 390 -4.20 -11.89 3.23
N SER A 391 -5.17 -11.17 3.77
CA SER A 391 -6.56 -11.64 3.92
C SER A 391 -7.39 -11.47 2.66
N GLU A 392 -8.45 -12.28 2.54
CA GLU A 392 -9.46 -12.20 1.48
C GLU A 392 -10.70 -11.47 2.01
N ASN A 393 -11.34 -10.66 1.16
CA ASN A 393 -12.71 -10.13 1.35
C ASN A 393 -13.01 -9.56 2.75
N ILE A 394 -12.42 -8.43 3.09
CA ILE A 394 -12.59 -7.76 4.38
C ILE A 394 -13.49 -6.53 4.24
N LEU A 395 -14.46 -6.38 5.16
CA LEU A 395 -15.20 -5.13 5.36
C LEU A 395 -14.67 -4.43 6.61
N ILE A 396 -14.15 -3.21 6.45
CA ILE A 396 -13.67 -2.37 7.56
C ILE A 396 -14.72 -1.32 7.89
N VAL A 397 -15.20 -1.31 9.12
CA VAL A 397 -16.07 -0.26 9.66
C VAL A 397 -15.28 0.51 10.72
N THR A 398 -14.83 1.72 10.37
CA THR A 398 -13.97 2.52 11.24
C THR A 398 -14.23 4.03 11.08
N HIS A 399 -13.22 4.87 11.21
CA HIS A 399 -13.30 6.31 11.36
C HIS A 399 -12.65 7.05 10.20
N GLN A 400 -12.85 8.37 10.18
CA GLN A 400 -12.42 9.20 9.05
C GLN A 400 -10.91 9.24 8.84
N ALA A 401 -10.12 9.48 9.89
CA ALA A 401 -8.66 9.59 9.72
C ALA A 401 -8.03 8.23 9.36
N VAL A 402 -8.47 7.17 10.00
CA VAL A 402 -8.04 5.80 9.73
C VAL A 402 -8.37 5.39 8.29
N LEU A 403 -9.62 5.60 7.86
CA LEU A 403 -10.02 5.27 6.48
C LEU A 403 -9.27 6.08 5.43
N ARG A 404 -8.97 7.35 5.69
CA ARG A 404 -8.14 8.17 4.80
C ARG A 404 -6.75 7.58 4.60
N CYS A 405 -6.13 7.08 5.66
CA CYS A 405 -4.82 6.43 5.58
C CYS A 405 -4.88 5.12 4.79
N ILE A 406 -5.88 4.26 5.06
CA ILE A 406 -6.07 2.98 4.35
C ILE A 406 -6.44 3.24 2.88
N TYR A 407 -7.36 4.16 2.62
CA TYR A 407 -7.79 4.54 1.28
C TYR A 407 -6.62 5.09 0.45
N ALA A 408 -5.80 6.00 1.03
CA ALA A 408 -4.61 6.52 0.37
C ALA A 408 -3.61 5.40 0.01
N TYR A 409 -3.44 4.40 0.88
CA TYR A 409 -2.61 3.24 0.59
C TYR A 409 -3.08 2.49 -0.66
N PHE A 410 -4.35 2.11 -0.74
CA PHE A 410 -4.87 1.34 -1.88
C PHE A 410 -4.96 2.15 -3.17
N MET A 411 -5.24 3.45 -3.08
CA MET A 411 -5.28 4.34 -4.24
C MET A 411 -3.90 4.80 -4.70
N GLY A 412 -2.82 4.52 -3.95
CA GLY A 412 -1.46 4.95 -4.28
C GLY A 412 -1.26 6.46 -4.20
N SER A 413 -2.08 7.15 -3.39
CA SER A 413 -2.02 8.59 -3.20
C SER A 413 -0.94 8.98 -2.20
N SER A 414 -0.40 10.22 -2.31
CA SER A 414 0.61 10.69 -1.37
C SER A 414 0.05 10.84 0.04
N GLN A 415 0.88 10.59 1.04
CA GLN A 415 0.49 10.70 2.44
C GLN A 415 0.08 12.13 2.83
N GLN A 416 0.72 13.15 2.25
CA GLN A 416 0.38 14.55 2.47
C GLN A 416 -1.04 14.90 1.99
N GLN A 417 -1.56 14.15 0.99
CA GLN A 417 -2.92 14.31 0.50
C GLN A 417 -3.94 13.53 1.34
N SER A 418 -3.53 12.46 2.03
CA SER A 418 -4.46 11.59 2.76
C SER A 418 -5.37 12.32 3.76
N PRO A 419 -4.92 13.34 4.54
CA PRO A 419 -5.78 14.05 5.49
C PRO A 419 -6.91 14.87 4.86
N TRP A 420 -6.84 15.09 3.54
CA TRP A 420 -7.79 15.92 2.79
C TRP A 420 -8.74 15.11 1.91
N MET A 421 -8.55 13.77 1.87
CA MET A 421 -9.41 12.89 1.07
C MET A 421 -10.82 12.83 1.63
N GLU A 422 -11.79 12.74 0.74
CA GLU A 422 -13.18 12.61 1.09
C GLU A 422 -13.56 11.15 1.31
N VAL A 423 -14.00 10.83 2.53
CA VAL A 423 -14.58 9.54 2.91
C VAL A 423 -15.90 9.84 3.60
N PRO A 424 -17.02 9.91 2.86
CA PRO A 424 -18.30 10.37 3.37
C PRO A 424 -18.91 9.38 4.37
N LEU A 425 -19.78 9.89 5.26
CA LEU A 425 -20.66 9.06 6.07
C LEU A 425 -21.69 8.35 5.17
N HIS A 426 -22.28 7.29 5.67
CA HIS A 426 -23.38 6.55 5.04
C HIS A 426 -23.09 6.06 3.62
N THR A 427 -21.81 5.77 3.35
CA THR A 427 -21.33 5.28 2.06
C THR A 427 -20.49 4.03 2.26
N LEU A 428 -20.74 3.01 1.45
CA LEU A 428 -19.92 1.80 1.34
C LEU A 428 -19.00 1.95 0.13
N ILE A 429 -17.71 1.83 0.33
CA ILE A 429 -16.67 1.91 -0.71
C ILE A 429 -16.06 0.53 -0.89
N LYS A 430 -16.04 0.01 -2.13
CA LYS A 430 -15.34 -1.23 -2.47
C LYS A 430 -14.11 -0.90 -3.27
N LEU A 431 -12.98 -1.39 -2.83
CA LEU A 431 -11.70 -1.28 -3.50
C LEU A 431 -11.28 -2.64 -4.05
N THR A 432 -11.04 -2.70 -5.36
CA THR A 432 -10.56 -3.90 -6.03
C THR A 432 -9.15 -3.63 -6.56
N PRO A 433 -8.09 -4.03 -5.82
CA PRO A 433 -6.71 -3.84 -6.26
C PRO A 433 -6.44 -4.62 -7.55
N ARG A 434 -5.80 -3.97 -8.54
CA ARG A 434 -5.37 -4.54 -9.82
C ARG A 434 -3.86 -4.34 -9.99
N ALA A 435 -3.26 -4.96 -11.01
CA ALA A 435 -1.84 -4.83 -11.30
C ALA A 435 -1.39 -3.37 -11.53
N TYR A 436 -2.25 -2.54 -12.13
CA TYR A 436 -1.94 -1.16 -12.52
C TYR A 436 -2.86 -0.11 -11.88
N GLY A 437 -3.30 -0.36 -10.66
CA GLY A 437 -4.15 0.58 -9.91
C GLY A 437 -5.25 -0.13 -9.14
N THR A 438 -6.17 0.64 -8.58
CA THR A 438 -7.31 0.12 -7.82
C THR A 438 -8.60 0.63 -8.44
N VAL A 439 -9.54 -0.26 -8.72
CA VAL A 439 -10.90 0.11 -9.11
C VAL A 439 -11.67 0.41 -7.84
N GLU A 440 -12.37 1.54 -7.83
CA GLU A 440 -13.22 1.99 -6.75
C GLU A 440 -14.67 1.98 -7.17
N GLU A 441 -15.53 1.45 -6.31
CA GLU A 441 -16.98 1.44 -6.45
C GLU A 441 -17.60 1.98 -5.17
N ARG A 442 -18.62 2.84 -5.27
CA ARG A 442 -19.32 3.44 -4.12
C ARG A 442 -20.81 3.15 -4.17
N TRP A 443 -21.38 2.74 -3.02
CA TRP A 443 -22.82 2.58 -2.79
C TRP A 443 -23.26 3.57 -1.73
N TYR A 444 -24.24 4.39 -2.06
CA TYR A 444 -24.76 5.44 -1.19
C TYR A 444 -26.06 4.96 -0.53
N ALA A 445 -26.17 5.09 0.80
CA ALA A 445 -27.36 4.66 1.53
C ALA A 445 -28.58 5.55 1.29
N LYS A 446 -28.40 6.74 0.73
CA LYS A 446 -29.43 7.79 0.57
C LYS A 446 -30.07 8.21 1.89
N ILE A 447 -29.29 8.18 2.98
CA ILE A 447 -29.64 8.65 4.32
C ILE A 447 -28.82 9.91 4.57
N PRO A 448 -29.44 11.08 4.79
CA PRO A 448 -28.72 12.33 5.04
C PRO A 448 -27.75 12.20 6.22
N ALA A 449 -26.60 12.86 6.13
CA ALA A 449 -25.63 12.95 7.21
C ALA A 449 -24.94 14.31 7.19
N VAL A 450 -24.40 14.76 8.32
CA VAL A 450 -23.62 15.99 8.38
C VAL A 450 -22.31 15.81 7.61
N SER A 451 -21.89 16.85 6.87
CA SER A 451 -20.58 16.85 6.24
C SER A 451 -19.50 17.06 7.32
N THR A 452 -18.62 16.10 7.44
CA THR A 452 -17.42 16.18 8.29
C THR A 452 -16.16 16.48 7.48
N TRP A 453 -16.30 16.66 6.16
CA TRP A 453 -15.19 17.01 5.28
C TRP A 453 -14.91 18.52 5.37
N ARG A 454 -13.61 18.85 5.43
CA ARG A 454 -13.13 20.21 5.46
C ARG A 454 -11.95 20.35 4.51
N GLY A 455 -12.05 21.27 3.57
CA GLY A 455 -10.98 21.61 2.64
C GLY A 455 -9.84 22.35 3.35
N LYS A 456 -8.64 22.36 2.73
CA LYS A 456 -7.49 23.11 3.22
C LYS A 456 -7.78 24.60 3.21
N GLY A 457 -7.55 25.30 4.32
CA GLY A 457 -7.77 26.75 4.44
C GLY A 457 -9.24 27.20 4.61
N SER A 458 -10.20 26.28 4.78
CA SER A 458 -11.59 26.65 5.07
C SER A 458 -11.76 27.05 6.54
N SER A 459 -12.50 28.17 6.79
CA SER A 459 -12.79 28.62 8.16
C SER A 459 -13.69 27.65 8.93
N ALA A 460 -13.65 27.68 10.27
CA ALA A 460 -14.44 26.80 11.15
C ALA A 460 -15.97 26.92 10.95
N LYS A 461 -16.45 28.02 10.36
CA LYS A 461 -17.86 28.35 10.22
C LYS A 461 -18.65 27.54 9.16
N HIS A 462 -18.02 26.62 8.41
CA HIS A 462 -18.66 25.94 7.26
C HIS A 462 -19.15 24.50 7.56
N GLN A 463 -19.41 24.14 8.80
CA GLN A 463 -19.72 22.75 9.18
C GLN A 463 -21.20 22.32 9.15
N GLU A 464 -22.14 23.19 8.77
CA GLU A 464 -23.58 22.84 8.78
C GLU A 464 -24.14 22.31 7.46
N MET A 465 -23.33 22.12 6.43
CA MET A 465 -23.85 21.59 5.18
C MET A 465 -24.02 20.08 5.23
N GLN A 466 -25.26 19.62 5.09
CA GLN A 466 -25.58 18.24 4.77
C GLN A 466 -24.82 17.82 3.51
N THR A 467 -24.25 16.63 3.48
CA THR A 467 -23.71 16.07 2.25
C THR A 467 -24.82 16.04 1.20
N PRO A 468 -24.66 16.66 0.03
CA PRO A 468 -25.66 16.55 -1.04
C PRO A 468 -25.86 15.07 -1.36
N GLU A 469 -27.12 14.65 -1.53
CA GLU A 469 -27.39 13.30 -2.00
C GLU A 469 -26.86 13.15 -3.42
N PRO A 470 -26.03 12.14 -3.71
CA PRO A 470 -25.61 11.87 -5.06
C PRO A 470 -26.82 11.47 -5.92
N GLU A 471 -26.86 11.88 -7.17
CA GLU A 471 -27.96 11.58 -8.10
C GLU A 471 -28.15 10.06 -8.31
N GLY A 472 -27.09 9.25 -8.13
CA GLY A 472 -27.09 7.79 -8.26
C GLY A 472 -26.97 7.04 -6.93
N SER A 473 -27.34 5.75 -6.95
CA SER A 473 -27.11 4.84 -5.80
C SER A 473 -25.75 4.15 -5.86
N HIS A 474 -25.10 4.14 -7.02
CA HIS A 474 -23.83 3.45 -7.27
C HIS A 474 -22.95 4.25 -8.24
N GLU A 475 -21.67 4.33 -7.95
CA GLU A 475 -20.66 5.02 -8.75
C GLU A 475 -19.43 4.12 -8.93
N VAL A 476 -18.84 4.09 -10.13
CA VAL A 476 -17.61 3.35 -10.45
C VAL A 476 -16.53 4.32 -10.91
N ARG A 477 -15.36 4.26 -10.28
CA ARG A 477 -14.17 5.02 -10.64
C ARG A 477 -13.04 4.07 -11.02
N THR A 478 -12.60 4.15 -12.28
CA THR A 478 -11.44 3.38 -12.76
C THR A 478 -10.20 4.24 -12.73
N PRO A 479 -9.00 3.66 -12.43
CA PRO A 479 -7.76 4.43 -12.51
C PRO A 479 -7.55 4.89 -13.96
N GLU A 480 -7.29 6.18 -14.15
CA GLU A 480 -6.77 6.66 -15.43
C GLU A 480 -5.41 5.99 -15.65
N LEU A 481 -5.24 5.29 -16.77
CA LEU A 481 -3.96 4.75 -17.19
C LEU A 481 -2.97 5.91 -17.29
N VAL A 482 -2.05 6.00 -16.32
CA VAL A 482 -1.00 7.02 -16.26
C VAL A 482 -0.05 6.79 -17.43
N GLY A 483 -0.40 7.40 -18.55
CA GLY A 483 0.39 7.48 -19.77
C GLY A 483 0.71 8.93 -20.10
N LYS A 484 1.29 9.68 -19.15
CA LYS A 484 2.05 10.91 -19.41
C LYS A 484 3.06 11.12 -18.32
N GLY A 485 4.33 11.22 -18.72
CA GLY A 485 5.43 11.52 -17.81
C GLY A 485 5.13 12.77 -16.99
N ASN A 486 5.43 12.67 -15.73
CA ASN A 486 5.29 13.74 -14.74
C ASN A 486 6.16 14.93 -15.17
N LYS A 487 5.56 15.90 -15.83
CA LYS A 487 6.00 17.30 -15.79
C LYS A 487 4.94 18.01 -14.99
N ASP A 488 5.39 18.60 -13.88
CA ASP A 488 4.66 19.51 -12.99
C ASP A 488 3.57 18.87 -12.10
N GLY A 489 3.86 18.89 -10.81
CA GLY A 489 2.94 18.54 -9.74
C GLY A 489 1.80 19.55 -9.60
N MET A 490 0.74 19.35 -10.37
CA MET A 490 -0.58 19.91 -10.13
C MET A 490 -1.63 19.05 -10.84
N LEU A 491 -2.25 18.13 -10.13
CA LEU A 491 -3.52 17.53 -10.56
C LEU A 491 -4.64 18.45 -10.12
N GLY A 492 -5.06 19.32 -11.03
CA GLY A 492 -6.34 19.99 -10.94
C GLY A 492 -7.48 18.99 -11.12
N VAL A 493 -8.41 18.99 -10.19
CA VAL A 493 -9.70 18.33 -10.33
C VAL A 493 -10.42 19.00 -11.51
N LYS A 494 -10.54 18.30 -12.63
CA LYS A 494 -11.49 18.68 -13.68
C LYS A 494 -12.79 17.93 -13.42
N GLU A 495 -13.84 18.70 -13.23
CA GLU A 495 -15.22 18.23 -13.24
C GLU A 495 -15.49 17.39 -14.49
N GLY A 496 -15.92 16.16 -14.30
CA GLY A 496 -16.27 15.24 -15.38
C GLY A 496 -17.63 15.56 -15.95
N LEU A 497 -17.64 15.92 -17.22
CA LEU A 497 -18.84 15.93 -18.06
C LEU A 497 -19.37 14.48 -18.19
N GLY A 498 -20.60 14.27 -17.74
CA GLY A 498 -21.32 13.02 -17.89
C GLY A 498 -21.51 12.64 -19.36
N LEU A 499 -21.09 11.45 -19.72
CA LEU A 499 -21.56 10.74 -20.89
C LEU A 499 -22.34 9.53 -20.41
N GLY A 500 -23.67 9.70 -20.35
CA GLY A 500 -24.62 8.60 -20.19
C GLY A 500 -24.57 7.70 -21.42
N LEU A 501 -24.20 6.47 -21.23
CA LEU A 501 -24.47 5.38 -22.17
C LEU A 501 -25.67 4.61 -21.61
N THR A 502 -26.85 4.95 -22.12
CA THR A 502 -28.04 4.10 -22.04
C THR A 502 -27.85 2.93 -23.00
N VAL A 503 -27.80 1.74 -22.46
CA VAL A 503 -27.94 0.50 -23.24
C VAL A 503 -29.43 0.16 -23.25
N GLU A 504 -30.13 0.51 -24.30
CA GLU A 504 -31.45 -0.08 -24.62
C GLU A 504 -31.23 -1.45 -25.25
N GLY A 505 -31.69 -2.47 -24.57
CA GLY A 505 -31.80 -3.83 -25.09
C GLY A 505 -33.16 -4.01 -25.77
N GLU A 506 -33.18 -4.10 -27.07
CA GLU A 506 -34.34 -4.70 -27.77
C GLU A 506 -34.08 -6.19 -28.04
N ALA A 507 -34.91 -7.01 -27.40
CA ALA A 507 -35.12 -8.40 -27.81
C ALA A 507 -36.13 -8.41 -28.96
N LYS A 508 -35.77 -9.02 -30.09
CA LYS A 508 -36.75 -9.59 -31.02
C LYS A 508 -36.18 -10.77 -31.79
N VAL A 509 -36.93 -11.90 -31.59
CA VAL A 509 -37.08 -13.13 -32.40
C VAL A 509 -35.86 -13.99 -32.56
#